data_f7eb8043d46a19bb6be1c52bd3d307f0
#
_entry.id   f7eb8043d46a19bb6be1c52bd3d307f0
#
_cell.length_a   1.000
_cell.length_b   1.000
_cell.length_c   1.000
_cell.angle_alpha   90.00
_cell.angle_beta   90.00
_cell.angle_gamma   90.00
#
_symmetry.space_group_name_H-M   'P 1'
#
loop_
_entity.id
_entity.type
_entity.pdbx_description
1 polymer ?
#
loop_
_entity_poly.entity_id
_entity_poly.type
_entity_poly.pdbx_seq_one_letter_code
_entity_poly.pdbx_strand_id
1 'polypeptide(L)'
;MDDTADRSAEPPAPPALRLLTPVTVLVDADETVADALDDWSRGLEWVCWLFSSVRQRMEHLHFAPPGPLPPAWAAFAQGHVRSHLGPHLIAAAQAVLSGDLERLKALDHQLSGRLDPAQAARSREAGGILLRNTRGARYQGILGRYRSAQEAGQTPGHFLTVWAGVGNFFQLSLANVIAEYLRLEWDMAARHLPEKDAALSHDSIASLTRQILHGQKLALRVVA
;
A
#
# COMPACT_ATOMS: atom_id res chain seq x y z
N MET A 1 38.44 -1.23 37.45
CA MET A 1 37.31 -1.99 36.94
C MET A 1 36.22 -0.98 36.65
N ASP A 2 36.30 -0.37 35.45
CA ASP A 2 35.37 0.64 35.00
C ASP A 2 34.28 -0.07 34.18
N ASP A 3 33.08 -0.04 34.72
CA ASP A 3 31.87 -0.61 34.14
C ASP A 3 31.16 0.55 33.35
N THR A 4 31.65 0.78 32.13
CA THR A 4 31.00 1.73 31.21
C THR A 4 29.84 1.01 30.54
N ALA A 5 28.66 1.11 31.17
CA ALA A 5 27.38 0.68 30.61
C ALA A 5 27.16 1.26 29.21
N ASP A 6 27.09 0.34 28.25
CA ASP A 6 26.66 0.55 26.87
C ASP A 6 25.26 1.17 26.88
N ARG A 7 25.19 2.49 26.64
CA ARG A 7 23.94 3.21 26.41
C ARG A 7 23.44 2.78 25.04
N SER A 8 22.50 1.87 25.03
CA SER A 8 21.65 1.55 23.88
C SER A 8 21.25 2.83 23.17
N ALA A 9 21.78 3.04 21.97
CA ALA A 9 21.42 4.17 21.14
C ALA A 9 19.92 4.08 20.84
N GLU A 10 19.18 5.06 21.32
CA GLU A 10 17.77 5.26 20.99
C GLU A 10 17.64 5.36 19.47
N PRO A 11 16.70 4.61 18.85
CA PRO A 11 16.53 4.69 17.42
C PRO A 11 16.28 6.15 16.99
N PRO A 12 16.88 6.61 15.89
CA PRO A 12 16.72 7.98 15.43
C PRO A 12 15.23 8.29 15.27
N ALA A 13 14.81 9.42 15.83
CA ALA A 13 13.45 9.92 15.70
C ALA A 13 13.03 9.90 14.22
N PRO A 14 11.83 9.43 13.88
CA PRO A 14 11.36 9.43 12.51
C PRO A 14 11.43 10.86 11.95
N PRO A 15 11.82 11.05 10.68
CA PRO A 15 11.86 12.37 10.07
C PRO A 15 10.49 13.02 10.25
N ALA A 16 10.50 14.27 10.73
CA ALA A 16 9.29 15.04 11.01
C ALA A 16 8.31 14.87 9.85
N LEU A 17 7.17 14.23 10.12
CA LEU A 17 6.09 14.07 9.15
C LEU A 17 5.73 15.47 8.65
N ARG A 18 6.06 15.78 7.41
CA ARG A 18 5.35 16.83 6.69
C ARG A 18 3.92 16.30 6.54
N LEU A 19 3.05 16.73 7.42
CA LEU A 19 1.62 16.50 7.36
C LEU A 19 1.13 17.02 5.99
N LEU A 20 1.11 16.14 5.03
CA LEU A 20 0.39 16.37 3.81
C LEU A 20 -1.07 16.49 4.23
N THR A 21 -1.70 17.61 3.88
CA THR A 21 -3.10 17.94 4.18
C THR A 21 -3.99 16.70 4.04
N PRO A 22 -4.91 16.42 4.97
CA PRO A 22 -5.65 15.17 4.98
C PRO A 22 -6.36 14.94 3.65
N VAL A 23 -6.04 13.87 2.98
CA VAL A 23 -6.92 13.28 1.98
C VAL A 23 -8.23 13.01 2.70
N THR A 24 -9.35 13.38 2.10
CA THR A 24 -10.69 13.24 2.65
C THR A 24 -10.81 11.89 3.36
N VAL A 25 -10.75 11.91 4.68
CA VAL A 25 -11.05 10.75 5.51
C VAL A 25 -12.53 10.46 5.27
N LEU A 26 -12.85 9.34 4.65
CA LEU A 26 -14.22 8.89 4.54
C LEU A 26 -14.58 8.32 5.93
N VAL A 27 -15.23 9.15 6.71
CA VAL A 27 -15.74 8.80 8.04
C VAL A 27 -16.99 7.94 7.82
N ASP A 28 -17.03 6.77 8.43
CA ASP A 28 -18.27 5.99 8.52
C ASP A 28 -19.30 6.77 9.35
N ALA A 29 -20.59 6.61 9.03
CA ALA A 29 -21.66 7.44 9.58
C ALA A 29 -21.79 7.39 11.13
N ASP A 30 -21.20 6.38 11.77
CA ASP A 30 -21.25 6.13 13.21
C ASP A 30 -19.95 6.50 13.96
N GLU A 31 -18.93 7.01 13.26
CA GLU A 31 -17.62 7.34 13.83
C GLU A 31 -17.48 8.86 13.98
N THR A 32 -16.95 9.33 15.12
CA THR A 32 -16.65 10.77 15.23
C THR A 32 -15.44 11.12 14.39
N VAL A 33 -15.45 12.30 13.76
CA VAL A 33 -14.33 12.80 12.94
C VAL A 33 -13.02 12.81 13.72
N ALA A 34 -13.08 13.05 15.04
CA ALA A 34 -11.90 13.09 15.92
C ALA A 34 -11.29 11.69 16.11
N ASP A 35 -12.10 10.65 16.31
CA ASP A 35 -11.63 9.27 16.49
C ASP A 35 -11.03 8.73 15.17
N ALA A 36 -11.71 8.99 14.05
CA ALA A 36 -11.23 8.63 12.73
C ALA A 36 -9.88 9.29 12.38
N LEU A 37 -9.68 10.55 12.78
CA LEU A 37 -8.41 11.27 12.57
C LEU A 37 -7.30 10.73 13.48
N ASP A 38 -7.60 10.33 14.70
CA ASP A 38 -6.62 9.81 15.65
C ASP A 38 -6.17 8.40 15.25
N ASP A 39 -7.08 7.53 14.87
CA ASP A 39 -6.79 6.20 14.34
C ASP A 39 -6.03 6.28 13.00
N TRP A 40 -6.43 7.21 12.13
CA TRP A 40 -5.75 7.48 10.88
C TRP A 40 -4.31 7.97 11.11
N SER A 41 -4.06 8.91 12.03
CA SER A 41 -2.72 9.44 12.29
C SER A 41 -1.78 8.36 12.82
N ARG A 42 -2.24 7.53 13.75
CA ARG A 42 -1.47 6.40 14.29
C ARG A 42 -1.18 5.34 13.23
N GLY A 43 -2.18 4.99 12.42
CA GLY A 43 -2.01 4.06 11.31
C GLY A 43 -1.04 4.58 10.26
N LEU A 44 -1.10 5.88 9.96
CA LEU A 44 -0.25 6.52 8.96
C LEU A 44 1.23 6.55 9.34
N GLU A 45 1.58 6.72 10.61
CA GLU A 45 2.96 6.62 11.07
C GLU A 45 3.59 5.26 10.73
N TRP A 46 2.86 4.18 10.99
CA TRP A 46 3.31 2.84 10.67
C TRP A 46 3.41 2.61 9.16
N VAL A 47 2.46 3.12 8.38
CA VAL A 47 2.49 3.05 6.92
C VAL A 47 3.69 3.81 6.37
N CYS A 48 3.97 5.02 6.85
CA CYS A 48 5.14 5.79 6.45
C CYS A 48 6.44 5.04 6.75
N TRP A 49 6.54 4.41 7.92
CA TRP A 49 7.70 3.60 8.29
C TRP A 49 7.85 2.36 7.39
N LEU A 50 6.79 1.60 7.15
CA LEU A 50 6.80 0.44 6.26
C LEU A 50 7.18 0.83 4.82
N PHE A 51 6.62 1.91 4.31
CA PHE A 51 6.90 2.40 2.96
C PHE A 51 8.32 2.99 2.83
N SER A 52 8.86 3.59 3.89
CA SER A 52 10.25 4.03 3.88
C SER A 52 11.21 2.88 3.62
N SER A 53 10.94 1.71 4.21
CA SER A 53 11.73 0.49 3.98
C SER A 53 11.67 -0.01 2.54
N VAL A 54 10.52 0.12 1.87
CA VAL A 54 10.37 -0.19 0.44
C VAL A 54 11.15 0.83 -0.40
N ARG A 55 10.94 2.13 -0.16
CA ARG A 55 11.61 3.22 -0.87
C ARG A 55 13.13 3.20 -0.75
N GLN A 56 13.67 2.76 0.39
CA GLN A 56 15.12 2.66 0.59
C GLN A 56 15.78 1.54 -0.23
N ARG A 57 15.03 0.50 -0.56
CA ARG A 57 15.56 -0.71 -1.20
C ARG A 57 15.24 -0.82 -2.68
N MET A 58 14.27 -0.06 -3.14
CA MET A 58 13.75 -0.17 -4.51
C MET A 58 13.62 1.21 -5.14
N GLU A 59 13.93 1.28 -6.43
CA GLU A 59 13.78 2.51 -7.22
C GLU A 59 12.34 2.68 -7.71
N HIS A 60 11.72 1.61 -8.16
CA HIS A 60 10.35 1.58 -8.68
C HIS A 60 9.61 0.36 -8.14
N LEU A 61 8.28 0.46 -8.05
CA LEU A 61 7.42 -0.68 -7.74
C LEU A 61 6.72 -1.16 -9.02
N HIS A 62 5.48 -0.79 -9.28
CA HIS A 62 4.79 -1.12 -10.54
C HIS A 62 4.96 -0.01 -11.58
N PHE A 63 5.07 1.24 -11.15
CA PHE A 63 5.27 2.39 -12.01
C PHE A 63 6.76 2.68 -12.23
N ALA A 64 7.25 2.37 -13.42
CA ALA A 64 8.59 2.73 -13.90
C ALA A 64 8.42 3.61 -15.14
N PRO A 65 8.47 4.95 -15.02
CA PRO A 65 8.13 5.85 -16.12
C PRO A 65 9.15 5.76 -17.26
N PRO A 66 8.70 5.57 -18.51
CA PRO A 66 9.60 5.51 -19.67
C PRO A 66 10.03 6.90 -20.15
N GLY A 67 9.56 7.98 -19.53
CA GLY A 67 9.77 9.36 -19.99
C GLY A 67 9.30 10.39 -18.95
N PRO A 68 8.90 11.60 -19.39
CA PRO A 68 8.43 12.66 -18.50
C PRO A 68 7.32 12.19 -17.58
N LEU A 69 7.48 12.47 -16.28
CA LEU A 69 6.65 11.88 -15.23
C LEU A 69 5.14 12.16 -15.37
N PRO A 70 4.67 13.43 -15.61
CA PRO A 70 3.24 13.70 -15.61
C PRO A 70 2.45 12.92 -16.69
N PRO A 71 2.85 12.88 -17.97
CA PRO A 71 2.13 12.11 -18.98
C PRO A 71 2.25 10.59 -18.75
N ALA A 72 3.41 10.10 -18.30
CA ALA A 72 3.59 8.69 -17.97
C ALA A 72 2.70 8.27 -16.79
N TRP A 73 2.57 9.12 -15.77
CA TRP A 73 1.66 8.89 -14.65
C TRP A 73 0.21 8.83 -15.09
N ALA A 74 -0.23 9.78 -15.93
CA ALA A 74 -1.60 9.78 -16.41
C ALA A 74 -1.94 8.49 -17.18
N ALA A 75 -1.02 8.02 -18.03
CA ALA A 75 -1.17 6.75 -18.75
C ALA A 75 -1.20 5.55 -17.82
N PHE A 76 -0.30 5.47 -16.83
CA PHE A 76 -0.26 4.43 -15.82
C PHE A 76 -1.54 4.39 -14.97
N ALA A 77 -1.96 5.56 -14.47
CA ALA A 77 -3.14 5.71 -13.62
C ALA A 77 -4.43 5.29 -14.35
N GLN A 78 -4.65 5.77 -15.56
CA GLN A 78 -5.86 5.47 -16.32
C GLN A 78 -5.85 4.06 -16.95
N GLY A 79 -4.70 3.60 -17.40
CA GLY A 79 -4.55 2.28 -18.01
C GLY A 79 -4.39 1.17 -16.98
N HIS A 80 -3.27 1.15 -16.28
CA HIS A 80 -2.87 0.00 -15.47
C HIS A 80 -3.51 -0.03 -14.09
N VAL A 81 -3.51 1.12 -13.38
CA VAL A 81 -4.08 1.19 -12.03
C VAL A 81 -5.58 0.97 -12.07
N ARG A 82 -6.29 1.74 -12.90
CA ARG A 82 -7.76 1.68 -12.95
C ARG A 82 -8.27 0.32 -13.44
N SER A 83 -7.60 -0.30 -14.40
CA SER A 83 -8.07 -1.53 -15.05
C SER A 83 -7.62 -2.81 -14.37
N HIS A 84 -6.49 -2.79 -13.63
CA HIS A 84 -5.87 -4.01 -13.10
C HIS A 84 -5.51 -3.91 -11.61
N LEU A 85 -4.68 -2.95 -11.22
CA LEU A 85 -4.12 -2.91 -9.87
C LEU A 85 -5.15 -2.49 -8.81
N GLY A 86 -5.97 -1.48 -9.11
CA GLY A 86 -7.05 -1.02 -8.23
C GLY A 86 -8.11 -2.09 -7.98
N PRO A 87 -8.69 -2.71 -9.03
CA PRO A 87 -9.60 -3.84 -8.86
C PRO A 87 -9.01 -5.01 -8.09
N HIS A 88 -7.73 -5.33 -8.31
CA HIS A 88 -7.04 -6.36 -7.54
C HIS A 88 -6.95 -5.99 -6.05
N LEU A 89 -6.53 -4.76 -5.74
CA LEU A 89 -6.39 -4.28 -4.36
C LEU A 89 -7.73 -4.32 -3.61
N ILE A 90 -8.84 -3.94 -4.28
CA ILE A 90 -10.19 -4.02 -3.72
C ILE A 90 -10.57 -5.49 -3.44
N ALA A 91 -10.37 -6.38 -4.41
CA ALA A 91 -10.69 -7.80 -4.25
C ALA A 91 -9.85 -8.45 -3.13
N ALA A 92 -8.57 -8.10 -3.02
CA ALA A 92 -7.69 -8.57 -1.95
C ALA A 92 -8.16 -8.05 -0.58
N ALA A 93 -8.52 -6.76 -0.47
CA ALA A 93 -9.06 -6.19 0.76
C ALA A 93 -10.37 -6.88 1.19
N GLN A 94 -11.26 -7.19 0.25
CA GLN A 94 -12.48 -7.96 0.53
C GLN A 94 -12.19 -9.38 1.04
N ALA A 95 -11.22 -10.07 0.42
CA ALA A 95 -10.79 -11.40 0.88
C ALA A 95 -10.18 -11.34 2.28
N VAL A 96 -9.42 -10.29 2.60
CA VAL A 96 -8.87 -10.04 3.94
C VAL A 96 -9.98 -9.81 4.95
N LEU A 97 -10.94 -8.94 4.66
CA LEU A 97 -12.07 -8.63 5.55
C LEU A 97 -12.94 -9.87 5.83
N SER A 98 -13.17 -10.73 4.83
CA SER A 98 -13.90 -11.98 5.00
C SER A 98 -13.09 -13.12 5.64
N GLY A 99 -11.79 -12.93 5.87
CA GLY A 99 -10.89 -13.96 6.40
C GLY A 99 -10.61 -15.11 5.42
N ASP A 100 -10.91 -14.92 4.13
CA ASP A 100 -10.80 -15.94 3.08
C ASP A 100 -9.36 -16.03 2.53
N LEU A 101 -8.54 -16.88 3.16
CA LEU A 101 -7.14 -17.08 2.79
C LEU A 101 -7.00 -17.69 1.39
N GLU A 102 -7.86 -18.64 1.02
CA GLU A 102 -7.73 -19.31 -0.28
C GLU A 102 -8.04 -18.36 -1.43
N ARG A 103 -9.05 -17.51 -1.27
CA ARG A 103 -9.33 -16.44 -2.23
C ARG A 103 -8.17 -15.44 -2.31
N LEU A 104 -7.58 -15.07 -1.19
CA LEU A 104 -6.44 -14.15 -1.15
C LEU A 104 -5.23 -14.72 -1.89
N LYS A 105 -4.91 -16.00 -1.70
CA LYS A 105 -3.84 -16.72 -2.42
C LYS A 105 -4.15 -16.79 -3.92
N ALA A 106 -5.38 -17.12 -4.29
CA ALA A 106 -5.80 -17.19 -5.69
C ALA A 106 -5.64 -15.83 -6.41
N LEU A 107 -6.04 -14.74 -5.74
CA LEU A 107 -5.85 -13.37 -6.24
C LEU A 107 -4.37 -13.04 -6.43
N ASP A 108 -3.52 -13.44 -5.49
CA ASP A 108 -2.08 -13.21 -5.56
C ASP A 108 -1.44 -13.93 -6.75
N HIS A 109 -1.82 -15.18 -7.01
CA HIS A 109 -1.41 -15.90 -8.22
C HIS A 109 -1.93 -15.25 -9.51
N GLN A 110 -3.18 -14.78 -9.53
CA GLN A 110 -3.73 -14.07 -10.68
C GLN A 110 -2.96 -12.79 -11.01
N LEU A 111 -2.47 -12.08 -9.97
CA LEU A 111 -1.68 -10.87 -10.17
C LEU A 111 -0.36 -11.17 -10.91
N SER A 112 0.27 -12.31 -10.65
CA SER A 112 1.47 -12.74 -11.39
C SER A 112 1.25 -12.81 -12.91
N GLY A 113 0.07 -13.22 -13.35
CA GLY A 113 -0.28 -13.28 -14.77
C GLY A 113 -0.67 -11.95 -15.42
N ARG A 114 -0.87 -10.90 -14.60
CA ARG A 114 -1.27 -9.55 -15.08
C ARG A 114 -0.12 -8.56 -15.10
N LEU A 115 0.95 -8.84 -14.40
CA LEU A 115 2.16 -8.04 -14.35
C LEU A 115 3.16 -8.55 -15.38
N ASP A 116 3.93 -7.65 -15.99
CA ASP A 116 5.11 -8.09 -16.74
C ASP A 116 6.16 -8.72 -15.77
N PRO A 117 7.11 -9.51 -16.28
CA PRO A 117 8.08 -10.22 -15.44
C PRO A 117 8.87 -9.31 -14.49
N ALA A 118 9.24 -8.09 -14.93
CA ALA A 118 9.99 -7.14 -14.12
C ALA A 118 9.11 -6.52 -13.04
N GLN A 119 7.88 -6.12 -13.36
CA GLN A 119 6.89 -5.66 -12.39
C GLN A 119 6.57 -6.74 -11.36
N ALA A 120 6.37 -7.98 -11.80
CA ALA A 120 6.10 -9.10 -10.91
C ALA A 120 7.25 -9.37 -9.93
N ALA A 121 8.51 -9.27 -10.41
CA ALA A 121 9.68 -9.43 -9.56
C ALA A 121 9.75 -8.32 -8.49
N ARG A 122 9.62 -7.06 -8.90
CA ARG A 122 9.61 -5.91 -7.97
C ARG A 122 8.45 -5.99 -6.97
N SER A 123 7.27 -6.37 -7.44
CA SER A 123 6.09 -6.52 -6.59
C SER A 123 6.28 -7.58 -5.50
N ARG A 124 6.88 -8.74 -5.82
CA ARG A 124 7.22 -9.78 -4.84
C ARG A 124 8.30 -9.33 -3.87
N GLU A 125 9.33 -8.65 -4.35
CA GLU A 125 10.39 -8.09 -3.50
C GLU A 125 9.81 -7.11 -2.48
N ALA A 126 9.01 -6.15 -2.92
CA ALA A 126 8.35 -5.17 -2.05
C ALA A 126 7.39 -5.82 -1.05
N GLY A 127 6.60 -6.80 -1.48
CA GLY A 127 5.73 -7.56 -0.60
C GLY A 127 6.51 -8.32 0.46
N GLY A 128 7.65 -8.94 0.09
CA GLY A 128 8.57 -9.57 1.01
C GLY A 128 9.18 -8.60 2.03
N ILE A 129 9.48 -7.36 1.63
CA ILE A 129 9.95 -6.31 2.56
C ILE A 129 8.87 -6.01 3.59
N LEU A 130 7.61 -5.79 3.18
CA LEU A 130 6.50 -5.55 4.10
C LEU A 130 6.31 -6.71 5.08
N LEU A 131 6.27 -7.95 4.60
CA LEU A 131 6.10 -9.13 5.44
C LEU A 131 7.23 -9.30 6.45
N ARG A 132 8.48 -9.03 6.08
CA ARG A 132 9.61 -9.07 7.02
C ARG A 132 9.50 -8.00 8.11
N ASN A 133 9.13 -6.78 7.75
CA ASN A 133 9.00 -5.68 8.70
C ASN A 133 7.84 -5.88 9.67
N THR A 134 6.84 -6.69 9.28
CA THR A 134 5.71 -7.04 10.15
C THR A 134 6.00 -8.24 11.07
N ARG A 135 7.17 -8.87 11.02
CA ARG A 135 7.49 -10.07 11.87
C ARG A 135 7.48 -9.79 13.37
N GLY A 136 7.83 -8.59 13.81
CA GLY A 136 7.88 -8.21 15.23
C GLY A 136 6.50 -8.17 15.89
N ALA A 137 5.45 -7.88 15.14
CA ALA A 137 4.10 -7.99 15.62
C ALA A 137 3.64 -9.44 15.47
N ARG A 138 3.20 -10.06 16.55
CA ARG A 138 2.65 -11.43 16.54
C ARG A 138 1.28 -11.40 15.84
N TYR A 139 1.28 -11.20 14.53
CA TYR A 139 0.05 -11.14 13.76
C TYR A 139 -0.65 -12.49 13.80
N GLN A 140 -1.75 -12.50 14.52
CA GLN A 140 -2.78 -13.49 14.38
C GLN A 140 -3.76 -13.02 13.29
N GLY A 141 -4.57 -13.90 12.79
CA GLY A 141 -5.55 -13.56 11.75
C GLY A 141 -5.02 -13.84 10.33
N ILE A 142 -5.66 -13.20 9.35
CA ILE A 142 -5.43 -13.55 7.94
C ILE A 142 -4.03 -13.16 7.48
N LEU A 143 -3.48 -12.05 7.94
CA LEU A 143 -2.13 -11.60 7.55
C LEU A 143 -1.05 -12.60 8.03
N GLY A 144 -1.19 -13.12 9.26
CA GLY A 144 -0.27 -14.14 9.78
C GLY A 144 -0.36 -15.46 9.00
N ARG A 145 -1.58 -15.91 8.70
CA ARG A 145 -1.82 -17.12 7.88
C ARG A 145 -1.28 -16.94 6.46
N TYR A 146 -1.50 -15.78 5.86
CA TYR A 146 -0.98 -15.46 4.53
C TYR A 146 0.55 -15.44 4.51
N ARG A 147 1.20 -14.86 5.52
CA ARG A 147 2.66 -14.89 5.66
C ARG A 147 3.18 -16.32 5.74
N SER A 148 2.56 -17.18 6.56
CA SER A 148 2.95 -18.59 6.66
C SER A 148 2.82 -19.31 5.31
N ALA A 149 1.76 -19.03 4.56
CA ALA A 149 1.57 -19.58 3.22
C ALA A 149 2.65 -19.08 2.24
N GLN A 150 3.04 -17.81 2.32
CA GLN A 150 4.10 -17.23 1.49
C GLN A 150 5.48 -17.83 1.85
N GLU A 151 5.78 -17.98 3.14
CA GLU A 151 7.03 -18.62 3.61
C GLU A 151 7.10 -20.11 3.21
N ALA A 152 5.95 -20.78 3.09
CA ALA A 152 5.84 -22.16 2.57
C ALA A 152 5.82 -22.25 1.04
N GLY A 153 5.96 -21.13 0.31
CA GLY A 153 5.96 -21.10 -1.15
C GLY A 153 4.59 -21.34 -1.79
N GLN A 154 3.49 -21.25 -1.04
CA GLN A 154 2.13 -21.47 -1.51
C GLN A 154 1.50 -20.26 -2.19
N THR A 155 2.14 -19.11 -2.13
CA THR A 155 1.67 -17.86 -2.75
C THR A 155 2.86 -16.95 -3.05
N PRO A 156 2.82 -16.16 -4.14
CA PRO A 156 3.93 -15.30 -4.58
C PRO A 156 4.34 -14.20 -3.60
N GLY A 157 3.41 -13.65 -2.85
CA GLY A 157 3.66 -12.55 -1.92
C GLY A 157 3.76 -11.18 -2.60
N HIS A 158 2.92 -10.90 -3.59
CA HIS A 158 2.89 -9.60 -4.27
C HIS A 158 2.51 -8.46 -3.34
N PHE A 159 3.13 -7.30 -3.58
CA PHE A 159 2.95 -6.09 -2.76
C PHE A 159 1.48 -5.74 -2.48
N LEU A 160 0.63 -5.68 -3.50
CA LEU A 160 -0.77 -5.26 -3.33
C LEU A 160 -1.56 -6.22 -2.44
N THR A 161 -1.32 -7.53 -2.56
CA THR A 161 -1.97 -8.54 -1.73
C THR A 161 -1.53 -8.43 -0.27
N VAL A 162 -0.24 -8.26 -0.05
CA VAL A 162 0.34 -8.02 1.29
C VAL A 162 -0.17 -6.70 1.85
N TRP A 163 -0.18 -5.64 1.04
CA TRP A 163 -0.61 -4.31 1.42
C TRP A 163 -2.09 -4.27 1.84
N ALA A 164 -2.96 -5.00 1.15
CA ALA A 164 -4.36 -5.16 1.59
C ALA A 164 -4.45 -5.75 2.99
N GLY A 165 -3.65 -6.77 3.31
CA GLY A 165 -3.59 -7.38 4.64
C GLY A 165 -3.05 -6.42 5.71
N VAL A 166 -1.99 -5.68 5.38
CA VAL A 166 -1.38 -4.67 6.27
C VAL A 166 -2.33 -3.51 6.53
N GLY A 167 -2.99 -2.99 5.48
CA GLY A 167 -3.96 -1.91 5.62
C GLY A 167 -5.13 -2.29 6.53
N ASN A 168 -5.66 -3.50 6.38
CA ASN A 168 -6.71 -4.01 7.28
C ASN A 168 -6.20 -4.18 8.72
N PHE A 169 -4.95 -4.64 8.90
CA PHE A 169 -4.36 -4.78 10.23
C PHE A 169 -4.28 -3.44 10.98
N PHE A 170 -3.94 -2.36 10.27
CA PHE A 170 -3.92 -0.99 10.82
C PHE A 170 -5.27 -0.28 10.71
N GLN A 171 -6.35 -1.00 10.38
CA GLN A 171 -7.71 -0.47 10.28
C GLN A 171 -7.86 0.71 9.31
N LEU A 172 -7.01 0.76 8.29
CA LEU A 172 -7.13 1.77 7.25
C LEU A 172 -8.38 1.53 6.40
N SER A 173 -9.13 2.57 6.11
CA SER A 173 -10.22 2.50 5.15
C SER A 173 -9.71 2.08 3.77
N LEU A 174 -10.54 1.43 2.97
CA LEU A 174 -10.16 1.01 1.62
C LEU A 174 -9.73 2.19 0.75
N ALA A 175 -10.34 3.36 0.93
CA ALA A 175 -9.93 4.59 0.26
C ALA A 175 -8.49 4.99 0.63
N ASN A 176 -8.14 4.92 1.91
CA ASN A 176 -6.79 5.21 2.37
C ASN A 176 -5.77 4.17 1.89
N VAL A 177 -6.13 2.89 1.89
CA VAL A 177 -5.28 1.82 1.32
C VAL A 177 -4.94 2.10 -0.15
N ILE A 178 -5.91 2.51 -0.96
CA ILE A 178 -5.71 2.86 -2.36
C ILE A 178 -4.87 4.14 -2.48
N ALA A 179 -5.22 5.20 -1.74
CA ALA A 179 -4.54 6.48 -1.81
C ALA A 179 -3.06 6.39 -1.42
N GLU A 180 -2.74 5.65 -0.34
CA GLU A 180 -1.35 5.46 0.10
C GLU A 180 -0.52 4.63 -0.89
N TYR A 181 -1.14 3.63 -1.52
CA TYR A 181 -0.49 2.91 -2.63
C TYR A 181 -0.15 3.84 -3.79
N LEU A 182 -1.09 4.70 -4.21
CA LEU A 182 -0.87 5.66 -5.30
C LEU A 182 0.24 6.67 -4.95
N ARG A 183 0.29 7.15 -3.70
CA ARG A 183 1.37 8.02 -3.24
C ARG A 183 2.72 7.33 -3.25
N LEU A 184 2.79 6.07 -2.80
CA LEU A 184 4.04 5.32 -2.83
C LEU A 184 4.58 5.21 -4.24
N GLU A 185 3.75 4.85 -5.22
CA GLU A 185 4.14 4.75 -6.63
C GLU A 185 4.66 6.09 -7.19
N TRP A 186 3.94 7.17 -6.90
CA TRP A 186 4.36 8.50 -7.31
C TRP A 186 5.67 8.93 -6.63
N ASP A 187 5.78 8.80 -5.31
CA ASP A 187 6.94 9.22 -4.53
C ASP A 187 8.21 8.48 -4.97
N MET A 188 8.08 7.20 -5.31
CA MET A 188 9.21 6.42 -5.83
C MET A 188 9.66 6.95 -7.20
N ALA A 189 8.73 7.23 -8.09
CA ALA A 189 9.04 7.73 -9.43
C ALA A 189 9.53 9.19 -9.43
N ALA A 190 9.03 10.01 -8.50
CA ALA A 190 9.32 11.44 -8.41
C ALA A 190 10.57 11.76 -7.58
N ARG A 191 11.21 10.76 -6.92
CA ARG A 191 12.28 11.00 -5.93
C ARG A 191 13.48 11.81 -6.44
N HIS A 192 13.74 11.77 -7.74
CA HIS A 192 14.85 12.47 -8.37
C HIS A 192 14.44 13.80 -9.01
N LEU A 193 13.18 14.18 -8.91
CA LEU A 193 12.69 15.44 -9.43
C LEU A 193 12.85 16.57 -8.41
N PRO A 194 13.02 17.82 -8.86
CA PRO A 194 12.90 18.98 -8.00
C PRO A 194 11.54 18.99 -7.27
N GLU A 195 11.53 19.46 -6.02
CA GLU A 195 10.32 19.43 -5.17
C GLU A 195 9.07 20.03 -5.85
N LYS A 196 9.25 21.09 -6.61
CA LYS A 196 8.17 21.75 -7.37
C LYS A 196 7.56 20.87 -8.47
N ASP A 197 8.36 19.96 -9.03
CA ASP A 197 7.96 19.07 -10.12
C ASP A 197 7.52 17.69 -9.58
N ALA A 198 7.88 17.42 -8.32
CA ALA A 198 7.52 16.20 -7.60
C ALA A 198 6.14 16.26 -6.93
N ALA A 199 5.54 17.45 -6.85
CA ALA A 199 4.26 17.62 -6.18
C ALA A 199 3.11 17.02 -7.01
N LEU A 200 2.60 15.88 -6.57
CA LEU A 200 1.32 15.37 -7.05
C LEU A 200 0.20 16.07 -6.28
N SER A 201 -0.77 16.66 -6.99
CA SER A 201 -1.87 17.30 -6.31
C SER A 201 -2.71 16.27 -5.53
N HIS A 202 -3.07 16.60 -4.30
CA HIS A 202 -3.95 15.77 -3.47
C HIS A 202 -5.27 15.45 -4.18
N ASP A 203 -5.79 16.42 -4.93
CA ASP A 203 -7.01 16.26 -5.72
C ASP A 203 -6.87 15.17 -6.78
N SER A 204 -5.69 15.01 -7.36
CA SER A 204 -5.42 13.97 -8.37
C SER A 204 -5.49 12.58 -7.75
N ILE A 205 -4.91 12.36 -6.57
CA ILE A 205 -4.98 11.07 -5.85
C ILE A 205 -6.41 10.81 -5.40
N ALA A 206 -7.07 11.79 -4.78
CA ALA A 206 -8.45 11.66 -4.32
C ALA A 206 -9.42 11.38 -5.46
N SER A 207 -9.25 12.05 -6.61
CA SER A 207 -10.05 11.82 -7.81
C SER A 207 -9.85 10.41 -8.36
N LEU A 208 -8.60 9.95 -8.48
CA LEU A 208 -8.29 8.60 -8.97
C LEU A 208 -8.80 7.52 -8.01
N THR A 209 -8.64 7.71 -6.70
CA THR A 209 -9.17 6.80 -5.66
C THR A 209 -10.69 6.66 -5.81
N ARG A 210 -11.42 7.79 -5.94
CA ARG A 210 -12.87 7.76 -6.17
C ARG A 210 -13.24 7.03 -7.46
N GLN A 211 -12.51 7.25 -8.55
CA GLN A 211 -12.76 6.57 -9.82
C GLN A 211 -12.58 5.04 -9.71
N ILE A 212 -11.56 4.59 -8.98
CA ILE A 212 -11.31 3.16 -8.74
C ILE A 212 -12.47 2.56 -7.94
N LEU A 213 -12.89 3.21 -6.87
CA LEU A 213 -13.98 2.74 -6.02
C LEU A 213 -15.33 2.72 -6.75
N HIS A 214 -15.65 3.78 -7.53
CA HIS A 214 -16.89 3.85 -8.29
C HIS A 214 -16.94 2.87 -9.45
N GLY A 215 -15.83 2.62 -10.14
CA GLY A 215 -15.74 1.63 -11.22
C GLY A 215 -16.13 0.22 -10.74
N GLN A 216 -15.73 -0.15 -9.52
CA GLN A 216 -16.08 -1.45 -8.92
C GLN A 216 -17.57 -1.55 -8.53
N LYS A 217 -18.16 -0.48 -8.01
CA LYS A 217 -19.60 -0.46 -7.68
C LYS A 217 -20.48 -0.65 -8.93
N LEU A 218 -20.06 -0.10 -10.07
CA LEU A 218 -20.76 -0.30 -11.33
C LEU A 218 -20.62 -1.73 -11.86
N ALA A 219 -19.44 -2.34 -11.75
CA ALA A 219 -19.21 -3.72 -12.16
C ALA A 219 -20.00 -4.72 -11.30
N LEU A 220 -20.12 -4.49 -9.99
CA LEU A 220 -20.91 -5.34 -9.08
C LEU A 220 -22.42 -5.23 -9.32
N ARG A 221 -22.94 -4.12 -9.86
CA ARG A 221 -24.36 -3.97 -10.20
C ARG A 221 -24.74 -4.64 -11.51
N VAL A 222 -23.78 -4.85 -12.39
CA VAL A 222 -24.03 -5.51 -13.70
C VAL A 222 -23.95 -7.04 -13.59
N VAL A 223 -23.34 -7.55 -12.53
CA VAL A 223 -23.14 -9.00 -12.28
C VAL A 223 -24.16 -9.54 -11.26
N ALA A 224 -24.92 -8.68 -10.60
CA ALA A 224 -26.00 -9.04 -9.67
C ALA A 224 -27.34 -8.96 -10.37
#